data_0c59a4f793920bb6d1a96ba73c4bc59a
#
_entry.id   0c59a4f793920bb6d1a96ba73c4bc59a
#
_cell.length_a   1.000
_cell.length_b   1.000
_cell.length_c   1.000
_cell.angle_alpha   90.00
_cell.angle_beta   90.00
_cell.angle_gamma   90.00
#
_symmetry.space_group_name_H-M   'P 1'
#
loop_
_entity.id
_entity.type
_entity.pdbx_description
1 polymer ?
#
loop_
_entity_poly.entity_id
_entity_poly.type
_entity_poly.pdbx_seq_one_letter_code
_entity_poly.pdbx_strand_id
1 'polypeptide(L)'
;TIVWILINLFLVAPISYSVVKSTVNGVLNMDVFAQTLVDSFFSFSSIKYVFAEGIFGTFLKGSIFTLVLVITLAAYGKYKGRKKSEYEKIEHGSSDWSKDGEQYKVLSQNSGLMLATDNFLPLDKIGNINVLIVGGSGSGKSSAYAYPNAHQCLGSYIFTDPKGEIYDTTAGYLKSQGYDIKILNLVNPESSDGYNPLFHIQSEMDVDIIASTIVKGQKAEKTDDPFWDNMSELLLKALIYYLLATRPLEEQNLASCAEMVRAANINGDTNTLSDLINQLPPDHPARMNFKSVEVASDKTYSSILASLQSALGKFDSKDIA
;
A
#
# COMPACT_ATOMS: atom_id res chain seq x y z
N THR A 1 -25.54 25.57 31.13
CA THR A 1 -26.39 26.65 31.66
C THR A 1 -27.87 26.41 31.31
N ILE A 2 -28.23 26.16 30.05
CA ILE A 2 -29.62 25.88 29.62
C ILE A 2 -30.25 24.71 30.36
N VAL A 3 -29.53 23.56 30.45
CA VAL A 3 -30.00 22.36 31.14
C VAL A 3 -30.32 22.64 32.62
N TRP A 4 -29.49 23.40 33.31
CA TRP A 4 -29.73 23.76 34.71
C TRP A 4 -30.95 24.67 34.86
N ILE A 5 -31.18 25.61 33.95
CA ILE A 5 -32.38 26.48 33.93
C ILE A 5 -33.63 25.61 33.76
N LEU A 6 -33.63 24.67 32.83
CA LEU A 6 -34.76 23.76 32.60
C LEU A 6 -35.06 22.90 33.83
N ILE A 7 -34.03 22.36 34.49
CA ILE A 7 -34.18 21.62 35.72
C ILE A 7 -34.83 22.47 36.83
N ASN A 8 -34.42 23.73 36.96
CA ASN A 8 -34.99 24.60 37.95
C ASN A 8 -36.46 24.92 37.67
N LEU A 9 -36.85 25.22 36.44
CA LEU A 9 -38.22 25.55 36.07
C LEU A 9 -39.16 24.34 36.16
N PHE A 10 -38.74 23.19 35.69
CA PHE A 10 -39.62 22.03 35.53
C PHE A 10 -39.51 21.01 36.66
N LEU A 11 -38.46 21.05 37.48
CA LEU A 11 -38.32 20.10 38.59
C LEU A 11 -38.23 20.79 39.95
N VAL A 12 -37.30 21.72 40.11
CA VAL A 12 -37.05 22.34 41.44
C VAL A 12 -38.20 23.24 41.86
N ALA A 13 -38.79 24.03 40.97
CA ALA A 13 -39.89 24.90 41.31
C ALA A 13 -41.18 24.17 41.72
N PRO A 14 -41.65 23.12 40.97
CA PRO A 14 -42.79 22.32 41.41
C PRO A 14 -42.57 21.60 42.76
N ILE A 15 -41.39 21.02 42.95
CA ILE A 15 -41.06 20.32 44.22
C ILE A 15 -41.05 21.32 45.38
N SER A 16 -40.39 22.45 45.22
CA SER A 16 -40.29 23.45 46.29
C SER A 16 -41.66 24.03 46.66
N TYR A 17 -42.50 24.31 45.67
CA TYR A 17 -43.88 24.75 45.87
C TYR A 17 -44.69 23.68 46.66
N SER A 18 -44.59 22.43 46.23
CA SER A 18 -45.34 21.31 46.84
C SER A 18 -44.87 21.03 48.29
N VAL A 19 -43.57 21.08 48.55
CA VAL A 19 -43.02 20.92 49.90
C VAL A 19 -43.56 21.95 50.84
N VAL A 20 -43.52 23.23 50.46
CA VAL A 20 -43.97 24.33 51.34
C VAL A 20 -45.47 24.26 51.56
N LYS A 21 -46.27 23.94 50.57
CA LYS A 21 -47.74 23.86 50.66
C LYS A 21 -48.24 22.65 51.44
N SER A 22 -47.48 21.55 51.45
CA SER A 22 -47.83 20.31 52.14
C SER A 22 -47.23 20.20 53.56
N THR A 23 -46.40 21.16 53.97
CA THR A 23 -45.78 21.18 55.28
C THR A 23 -46.66 22.01 56.27
N VAL A 24 -47.21 21.36 57.27
CA VAL A 24 -47.99 21.98 58.36
C VAL A 24 -47.28 21.71 59.68
N ASN A 25 -47.00 22.74 60.46
CA ASN A 25 -46.28 22.64 61.72
C ASN A 25 -44.95 21.88 61.69
N GLY A 26 -44.24 22.01 60.55
CA GLY A 26 -42.93 21.34 60.33
C GLY A 26 -43.02 19.87 59.91
N VAL A 27 -44.19 19.30 59.75
CA VAL A 27 -44.41 17.91 59.31
C VAL A 27 -44.94 17.88 57.89
N LEU A 28 -44.29 17.13 57.02
CA LEU A 28 -44.70 16.97 55.62
C LEU A 28 -45.85 15.95 55.53
N ASN A 29 -46.98 16.39 54.97
CA ASN A 29 -48.09 15.49 54.64
C ASN A 29 -47.89 14.94 53.23
N MET A 30 -47.61 13.64 53.13
CA MET A 30 -47.26 13.00 51.86
C MET A 30 -48.42 12.95 50.86
N ASP A 31 -49.66 12.82 51.30
CA ASP A 31 -50.80 12.78 50.42
C ASP A 31 -51.08 14.14 49.78
N VAL A 32 -51.00 15.18 50.59
CA VAL A 32 -51.10 16.57 50.10
C VAL A 32 -49.93 16.96 49.22
N PHE A 33 -48.72 16.47 49.54
CA PHE A 33 -47.54 16.66 48.72
C PHE A 33 -47.72 16.06 47.33
N ALA A 34 -48.12 14.79 47.23
CA ALA A 34 -48.32 14.10 45.96
C ALA A 34 -49.38 14.82 45.07
N GLN A 35 -50.49 15.19 45.63
CA GLN A 35 -51.55 15.92 44.90
C GLN A 35 -51.04 17.30 44.41
N THR A 36 -50.46 18.11 45.31
CA THR A 36 -49.92 19.41 44.96
C THR A 36 -48.80 19.36 43.95
N LEU A 37 -47.98 18.34 43.97
CA LEU A 37 -46.92 18.15 43.02
C LEU A 37 -47.46 17.91 41.60
N VAL A 38 -48.43 16.99 41.46
CA VAL A 38 -49.10 16.73 40.20
C VAL A 38 -49.80 17.97 39.67
N ASP A 39 -50.57 18.66 40.48
CA ASP A 39 -51.27 19.85 40.11
C ASP A 39 -50.29 20.98 39.66
N SER A 40 -49.16 21.12 40.34
CA SER A 40 -48.16 22.15 40.02
C SER A 40 -47.40 21.88 38.74
N PHE A 41 -47.25 20.64 38.37
CA PHE A 41 -46.66 20.28 37.04
C PHE A 41 -47.58 20.68 35.88
N PHE A 42 -48.89 20.41 36.02
CA PHE A 42 -49.84 20.65 34.91
C PHE A 42 -50.33 22.10 34.84
N SER A 43 -50.39 22.82 35.97
CA SER A 43 -50.91 24.22 36.02
C SER A 43 -49.84 25.29 35.88
N PHE A 44 -48.53 24.93 35.88
CA PHE A 44 -47.40 25.87 35.94
C PHE A 44 -47.50 26.91 37.11
N SER A 45 -48.36 26.65 38.07
CA SER A 45 -48.56 27.55 39.23
C SER A 45 -47.28 27.72 40.05
N SER A 46 -46.43 26.69 40.13
CA SER A 46 -45.15 26.74 40.81
C SER A 46 -44.21 27.82 40.32
N ILE A 47 -44.19 28.10 39.00
CA ILE A 47 -43.34 29.16 38.40
C ILE A 47 -43.82 30.52 38.83
N LYS A 48 -45.13 30.74 38.90
CA LYS A 48 -45.75 32.02 39.30
C LYS A 48 -45.46 32.35 40.76
N TYR A 49 -45.39 31.36 41.64
CA TYR A 49 -45.26 31.56 43.08
C TYR A 49 -43.85 31.27 43.63
N VAL A 50 -42.84 31.05 42.78
CA VAL A 50 -41.45 30.79 43.20
C VAL A 50 -40.91 31.89 44.14
N PHE A 51 -41.26 33.16 43.86
CA PHE A 51 -40.80 34.29 44.65
C PHE A 51 -41.69 34.63 45.85
N ALA A 52 -42.73 33.83 46.13
CA ALA A 52 -43.57 34.04 47.29
C ALA A 52 -42.81 33.69 48.59
N GLU A 53 -43.22 34.36 49.67
CA GLU A 53 -42.63 34.21 50.99
C GLU A 53 -42.69 32.73 51.45
N GLY A 54 -41.57 32.18 51.96
CA GLY A 54 -41.43 30.79 52.34
C GLY A 54 -41.08 29.82 51.22
N ILE A 55 -41.52 30.04 49.99
CA ILE A 55 -41.23 29.15 48.86
C ILE A 55 -39.84 29.44 48.27
N PHE A 56 -39.47 30.72 48.16
CA PHE A 56 -38.19 31.14 47.62
C PHE A 56 -36.99 30.55 48.32
N GLY A 57 -37.02 30.45 49.66
CA GLY A 57 -35.92 29.84 50.41
C GLY A 57 -35.73 28.37 50.13
N THR A 58 -36.82 27.62 49.96
CA THR A 58 -36.77 26.17 49.61
C THR A 58 -36.32 26.00 48.15
N PHE A 59 -36.80 26.84 47.23
CA PHE A 59 -36.38 26.86 45.85
C PHE A 59 -34.87 27.17 45.71
N LEU A 60 -34.37 28.16 46.43
CA LEU A 60 -32.94 28.51 46.39
C LEU A 60 -32.04 27.34 46.85
N LYS A 61 -32.43 26.66 47.96
CA LYS A 61 -31.70 25.47 48.42
C LYS A 61 -31.70 24.37 47.39
N GLY A 62 -32.82 24.06 46.74
CA GLY A 62 -32.94 23.09 45.66
C GLY A 62 -32.11 23.46 44.42
N SER A 63 -32.13 24.78 44.04
CA SER A 63 -31.33 25.30 42.93
C SER A 63 -29.83 25.13 43.15
N ILE A 64 -29.35 25.44 44.37
CA ILE A 64 -27.93 25.27 44.71
C ILE A 64 -27.56 23.78 44.65
N PHE A 65 -28.40 22.91 45.21
CA PHE A 65 -28.15 21.46 45.14
C PHE A 65 -28.06 20.94 43.70
N THR A 66 -29.00 21.29 42.85
CA THR A 66 -28.98 20.87 41.43
C THR A 66 -27.81 21.50 40.66
N LEU A 67 -27.36 22.71 40.99
CA LEU A 67 -26.18 23.33 40.41
C LEU A 67 -24.92 22.51 40.74
N VAL A 68 -24.73 22.15 42.01
CA VAL A 68 -23.60 21.32 42.45
C VAL A 68 -23.64 19.94 41.78
N LEU A 69 -24.83 19.34 41.69
CA LEU A 69 -24.98 18.05 40.99
C LEU A 69 -24.59 18.12 39.51
N VAL A 70 -25.07 19.14 38.79
CA VAL A 70 -24.73 19.33 37.35
C VAL A 70 -23.24 19.57 37.16
N ILE A 71 -22.61 20.37 38.01
CA ILE A 71 -21.16 20.62 37.97
C ILE A 71 -20.39 19.32 38.25
N THR A 72 -20.80 18.54 39.25
CA THR A 72 -20.16 17.29 39.61
C THR A 72 -20.26 16.27 38.47
N LEU A 73 -21.44 16.10 37.87
CA LEU A 73 -21.64 15.21 36.72
C LEU A 73 -20.84 15.65 35.51
N ALA A 74 -20.76 16.95 35.23
CA ALA A 74 -19.96 17.50 34.14
C ALA A 74 -18.45 17.26 34.36
N ALA A 75 -17.98 17.49 35.60
CA ALA A 75 -16.60 17.22 36.00
C ALA A 75 -16.26 15.71 35.90
N TYR A 76 -17.17 14.84 36.35
CA TYR A 76 -17.02 13.40 36.22
C TYR A 76 -16.99 12.93 34.76
N GLY A 77 -17.87 13.48 33.92
CA GLY A 77 -17.87 13.22 32.47
C GLY A 77 -16.56 13.61 31.78
N LYS A 78 -16.03 14.80 32.11
CA LYS A 78 -14.70 15.24 31.64
C LYS A 78 -13.55 14.35 32.15
N TYR A 79 -13.61 13.95 33.39
CA TYR A 79 -12.61 13.05 33.98
C TYR A 79 -12.61 11.68 33.31
N LYS A 80 -13.80 11.10 33.11
CA LYS A 80 -13.94 9.81 32.44
C LYS A 80 -13.59 9.85 30.96
N GLY A 81 -13.89 10.96 30.27
CA GLY A 81 -13.50 11.19 28.87
C GLY A 81 -11.98 11.34 28.69
N ARG A 82 -11.27 11.96 29.65
CA ARG A 82 -9.81 12.05 29.62
C ARG A 82 -9.12 10.69 29.77
N LYS A 83 -9.66 9.79 30.58
CA LYS A 83 -9.07 8.44 30.75
C LYS A 83 -9.16 7.54 29.51
N LYS A 84 -10.01 7.86 28.54
CA LYS A 84 -10.15 7.05 27.31
C LYS A 84 -9.05 7.28 26.28
N SER A 85 -8.23 8.33 26.41
CA SER A 85 -7.14 8.64 25.48
C SER A 85 -5.72 8.34 26.03
N GLU A 86 -5.61 7.95 27.30
CA GLU A 86 -4.33 7.52 27.88
C GLU A 86 -4.23 6.00 27.84
N TYR A 87 -3.59 5.50 26.80
CA TYR A 87 -3.06 4.13 26.77
C TYR A 87 -1.83 4.08 27.71
N GLU A 88 -2.07 4.00 28.99
CA GLU A 88 -1.01 4.03 30.04
C GLU A 88 -0.20 2.73 30.13
N LYS A 89 -0.66 1.63 29.51
CA LYS A 89 0.06 0.34 29.50
C LYS A 89 -0.19 -0.36 28.19
N ILE A 90 0.67 -0.16 27.22
CA ILE A 90 0.71 -0.93 25.98
C ILE A 90 1.86 -1.93 26.14
N GLU A 91 1.57 -3.21 26.09
CA GLU A 91 2.56 -4.29 26.14
C GLU A 91 3.64 -4.20 25.05
N HIS A 92 3.39 -3.45 24.01
CA HIS A 92 4.26 -3.28 22.83
C HIS A 92 4.80 -1.84 22.65
N GLY A 93 4.72 -1.00 23.66
CA GLY A 93 5.17 0.39 23.63
C GLY A 93 4.03 1.40 23.41
N SER A 94 4.31 2.65 23.72
CA SER A 94 3.42 3.79 23.46
C SER A 94 4.01 4.67 22.36
N SER A 95 3.14 5.28 21.53
CA SER A 95 3.54 6.28 20.55
C SER A 95 2.78 7.59 20.81
N ASP A 96 3.48 8.70 20.65
CA ASP A 96 2.91 10.06 20.72
C ASP A 96 3.47 10.86 19.52
N TRP A 97 2.87 12.02 19.28
CA TRP A 97 3.41 12.96 18.32
C TRP A 97 4.77 13.49 18.76
N SER A 98 5.69 13.61 17.82
CA SER A 98 7.00 14.21 18.07
C SER A 98 6.86 15.66 18.58
N LYS A 99 7.62 16.02 19.61
CA LYS A 99 7.66 17.34 20.21
C LYS A 99 9.08 17.89 20.14
N ASP A 100 9.18 19.21 20.07
CA ASP A 100 10.48 19.94 20.20
C ASP A 100 11.60 19.44 19.28
N GLY A 101 11.26 18.94 18.08
CA GLY A 101 12.25 18.47 17.11
C GLY A 101 12.76 17.06 17.34
N GLU A 102 12.10 16.25 18.15
CA GLU A 102 12.47 14.83 18.37
C GLU A 102 12.51 13.99 17.08
N GLN A 103 11.70 14.34 16.06
CA GLN A 103 11.74 13.70 14.76
C GLN A 103 13.13 13.75 14.12
N TYR A 104 13.94 14.75 14.43
CA TYR A 104 15.28 14.90 13.86
C TYR A 104 16.35 13.99 14.50
N LYS A 105 15.95 13.16 15.48
CA LYS A 105 16.78 12.01 15.89
C LYS A 105 16.83 10.94 14.79
N VAL A 106 15.82 10.88 13.96
CA VAL A 106 15.65 9.91 12.85
C VAL A 106 15.68 10.61 11.50
N LEU A 107 14.94 11.71 11.35
CA LEU A 107 14.84 12.46 10.10
C LEU A 107 15.99 13.50 9.99
N SER A 108 16.19 13.99 8.76
CA SER A 108 17.07 15.12 8.45
C SER A 108 16.22 16.33 8.07
N GLN A 109 16.78 17.53 8.25
CA GLN A 109 16.15 18.77 7.78
C GLN A 109 16.50 19.08 6.32
N ASN A 110 17.59 18.53 5.78
CA ASN A 110 18.20 19.05 4.56
C ASN A 110 18.44 18.01 3.46
N SER A 111 18.43 16.70 3.77
CA SER A 111 18.83 15.70 2.78
C SER A 111 18.19 14.34 3.02
N GLY A 112 17.86 13.64 1.94
CA GLY A 112 17.22 12.33 1.93
C GLY A 112 15.90 12.33 1.15
N LEU A 113 15.09 11.29 1.30
CA LEU A 113 13.75 11.26 0.72
C LEU A 113 12.86 12.29 1.41
N MET A 114 12.30 13.20 0.65
CA MET A 114 11.39 14.22 1.15
C MET A 114 10.06 13.58 1.58
N LEU A 115 9.74 13.67 2.87
CA LEU A 115 8.47 13.22 3.44
C LEU A 115 7.49 14.39 3.61
N ALA A 116 8.01 15.55 3.97
CA ALA A 116 7.30 16.81 4.12
C ALA A 116 8.32 17.96 4.09
N THR A 117 7.86 19.21 4.15
CA THR A 117 8.73 20.37 4.28
C THR A 117 9.65 20.20 5.48
N ASP A 118 10.96 20.37 5.31
CA ASP A 118 12.01 20.24 6.33
C ASP A 118 12.05 18.87 7.04
N ASN A 119 11.46 17.83 6.43
CA ASN A 119 11.47 16.47 6.97
C ASN A 119 11.87 15.48 5.87
N PHE A 120 13.12 15.02 5.93
CA PHE A 120 13.70 14.09 4.96
C PHE A 120 14.12 12.80 5.65
N LEU A 121 13.88 11.67 5.01
CA LEU A 121 14.37 10.37 5.45
C LEU A 121 15.80 10.16 4.92
N PRO A 122 16.83 10.15 5.79
CA PRO A 122 18.22 9.97 5.37
C PRO A 122 18.41 8.61 4.70
N LEU A 123 19.19 8.57 3.62
CA LEU A 123 19.45 7.34 2.87
C LEU A 123 20.55 6.48 3.48
N ASP A 124 21.43 7.08 4.26
CA ASP A 124 22.68 6.51 4.78
C ASP A 124 22.65 6.10 6.26
N LYS A 125 21.67 6.58 7.02
CA LYS A 125 21.62 6.42 8.48
C LYS A 125 20.64 5.37 8.98
N ILE A 126 19.72 4.92 8.13
CA ILE A 126 18.59 4.06 8.52
C ILE A 126 18.62 2.79 7.68
N GLY A 127 18.52 1.63 8.33
CA GLY A 127 18.55 0.33 7.64
C GLY A 127 17.34 0.03 6.75
N ASN A 128 16.22 0.74 6.94
CA ASN A 128 15.01 0.60 6.14
C ASN A 128 14.52 1.99 5.71
N ILE A 129 14.54 2.23 4.41
CA ILE A 129 14.09 3.46 3.76
C ILE A 129 12.79 3.30 2.98
N ASN A 130 12.05 2.20 3.20
CA ASN A 130 10.74 1.99 2.58
C ASN A 130 9.73 3.00 3.13
N VAL A 131 8.99 3.65 2.23
CA VAL A 131 7.96 4.64 2.57
C VAL A 131 6.63 4.18 2.01
N LEU A 132 5.62 4.07 2.86
CA LEU A 132 4.24 3.81 2.50
C LEU A 132 3.42 5.10 2.55
N ILE A 133 2.85 5.50 1.41
CA ILE A 133 2.01 6.70 1.30
C ILE A 133 0.57 6.28 1.05
N VAL A 134 -0.30 6.64 1.98
CA VAL A 134 -1.72 6.29 1.93
C VAL A 134 -2.55 7.56 1.66
N GLY A 135 -3.44 7.47 0.68
CA GLY A 135 -4.36 8.56 0.35
C GLY A 135 -5.30 8.17 -0.78
N GLY A 136 -6.47 8.79 -0.82
CA GLY A 136 -7.46 8.59 -1.88
C GLY A 136 -7.01 9.13 -3.25
N SER A 137 -7.83 8.91 -4.29
CA SER A 137 -7.59 9.53 -5.59
C SER A 137 -7.65 11.06 -5.47
N GLY A 138 -6.74 11.78 -6.14
CA GLY A 138 -6.68 13.24 -6.07
C GLY A 138 -6.11 13.84 -4.78
N SER A 139 -5.65 13.02 -3.81
CA SER A 139 -5.07 13.52 -2.55
C SER A 139 -3.67 14.12 -2.67
N GLY A 140 -3.12 14.19 -3.88
CA GLY A 140 -1.81 14.78 -4.11
C GLY A 140 -0.61 13.87 -3.84
N LYS A 141 -0.77 12.55 -3.75
CA LYS A 141 0.35 11.62 -3.50
C LYS A 141 1.51 11.79 -4.48
N SER A 142 1.22 11.84 -5.77
CA SER A 142 2.26 12.02 -6.80
C SER A 142 2.89 13.40 -6.71
N SER A 143 2.09 14.47 -6.60
CA SER A 143 2.58 15.85 -6.57
C SER A 143 3.32 16.21 -5.27
N ALA A 144 2.93 15.62 -4.14
CA ALA A 144 3.56 15.93 -2.86
C ALA A 144 4.77 15.03 -2.53
N TYR A 145 4.87 13.84 -3.16
CA TYR A 145 5.95 12.91 -2.85
C TYR A 145 6.75 12.47 -4.08
N ALA A 146 6.11 11.90 -5.12
CA ALA A 146 6.84 11.31 -6.23
C ALA A 146 7.62 12.37 -7.03
N TYR A 147 6.97 13.45 -7.43
CA TYR A 147 7.61 14.49 -8.24
C TYR A 147 8.73 15.23 -7.50
N PRO A 148 8.54 15.71 -6.24
CA PRO A 148 9.62 16.36 -5.52
C PRO A 148 10.82 15.45 -5.30
N ASN A 149 10.60 14.17 -4.99
CA ASN A 149 11.68 13.21 -4.80
C ASN A 149 12.42 12.88 -6.09
N ALA A 150 11.71 12.77 -7.23
CA ALA A 150 12.36 12.62 -8.53
C ALA A 150 13.23 13.83 -8.87
N HIS A 151 12.72 15.04 -8.61
CA HIS A 151 13.45 16.28 -8.90
C HIS A 151 14.68 16.52 -8.00
N GLN A 152 14.82 15.80 -6.89
CA GLN A 152 16.03 15.88 -6.06
C GLN A 152 17.27 15.26 -6.73
N CYS A 153 17.09 14.40 -7.75
CA CYS A 153 18.18 13.75 -8.47
C CYS A 153 19.16 12.99 -7.54
N LEU A 154 18.66 12.28 -6.53
CA LEU A 154 19.49 11.61 -5.53
C LEU A 154 20.14 10.31 -6.02
N GLY A 155 19.67 9.74 -7.13
CA GLY A 155 20.18 8.46 -7.66
C GLY A 155 19.35 7.98 -8.84
N SER A 156 19.43 6.71 -9.19
CA SER A 156 18.60 6.10 -10.23
C SER A 156 17.20 5.82 -9.72
N TYR A 157 16.22 5.99 -10.57
CA TYR A 157 14.80 5.81 -10.23
C TYR A 157 14.14 4.77 -11.13
N ILE A 158 13.23 4.00 -10.56
CA ILE A 158 12.31 3.13 -11.31
C ILE A 158 10.90 3.49 -10.88
N PHE A 159 10.06 3.87 -11.84
CA PHE A 159 8.67 4.23 -11.59
C PHE A 159 7.73 3.23 -12.26
N THR A 160 6.71 2.78 -11.53
CA THR A 160 5.53 2.15 -12.13
C THR A 160 4.49 3.24 -12.34
N ASP A 161 4.26 3.62 -13.60
CA ASP A 161 3.44 4.77 -13.97
C ASP A 161 2.34 4.39 -14.97
N PRO A 162 1.23 3.80 -14.50
CA PRO A 162 0.16 3.28 -15.37
C PRO A 162 -0.53 4.35 -16.22
N LYS A 163 -0.40 5.62 -15.86
CA LYS A 163 -1.03 6.76 -16.56
C LYS A 163 -0.06 7.62 -17.36
N GLY A 164 1.24 7.44 -17.16
CA GLY A 164 2.27 8.30 -17.76
C GLY A 164 2.44 9.67 -17.08
N GLU A 165 1.71 9.96 -15.99
CA GLU A 165 1.73 11.28 -15.33
C GLU A 165 3.10 11.62 -14.72
N ILE A 166 3.82 10.62 -14.19
CA ILE A 166 5.16 10.82 -13.62
C ILE A 166 6.15 11.11 -14.74
N TYR A 167 6.08 10.34 -15.82
CA TYR A 167 6.91 10.55 -17.00
C TYR A 167 6.71 11.95 -17.56
N ASP A 168 5.48 12.33 -17.87
CA ASP A 168 5.15 13.64 -18.46
C ASP A 168 5.63 14.81 -17.60
N THR A 169 5.58 14.65 -16.27
CA THR A 169 5.95 15.71 -15.32
C THR A 169 7.46 15.79 -15.07
N THR A 170 8.16 14.65 -15.01
CA THR A 170 9.54 14.62 -14.49
C THR A 170 10.61 14.31 -15.54
N ALA A 171 10.29 13.59 -16.63
CA ALA A 171 11.29 13.10 -17.56
C ALA A 171 12.08 14.23 -18.25
N GLY A 172 11.42 15.32 -18.64
CA GLY A 172 12.08 16.46 -19.27
C GLY A 172 13.13 17.11 -18.35
N TYR A 173 12.78 17.28 -17.08
CA TYR A 173 13.71 17.80 -16.06
C TYR A 173 14.88 16.84 -15.82
N LEU A 174 14.60 15.55 -15.55
CA LEU A 174 15.63 14.55 -15.32
C LEU A 174 16.60 14.43 -16.50
N LYS A 175 16.10 14.47 -17.72
CA LYS A 175 16.93 14.49 -18.94
C LYS A 175 17.85 15.72 -18.98
N SER A 176 17.35 16.89 -18.56
CA SER A 176 18.16 18.12 -18.47
C SER A 176 19.26 18.02 -17.41
N GLN A 177 19.09 17.17 -16.39
CA GLN A 177 20.07 16.87 -15.35
C GLN A 177 21.04 15.74 -15.75
N GLY A 178 20.96 15.24 -16.99
CA GLY A 178 21.87 14.22 -17.52
C GLY A 178 21.43 12.77 -17.27
N TYR A 179 20.17 12.54 -16.86
CA TYR A 179 19.65 11.19 -16.71
C TYR A 179 19.34 10.55 -18.07
N ASP A 180 19.68 9.28 -18.21
CA ASP A 180 19.22 8.44 -19.30
C ASP A 180 17.81 7.90 -18.95
N ILE A 181 16.83 8.32 -19.74
CA ILE A 181 15.42 7.96 -19.52
C ILE A 181 15.08 6.78 -20.41
N LYS A 182 14.67 5.68 -19.80
CA LYS A 182 14.18 4.48 -20.47
C LYS A 182 12.69 4.28 -20.18
N ILE A 183 11.93 3.90 -21.20
CA ILE A 183 10.49 3.70 -21.11
C ILE A 183 10.14 2.29 -21.55
N LEU A 184 9.43 1.56 -20.71
CA LEU A 184 8.72 0.34 -21.07
C LEU A 184 7.23 0.66 -21.16
N ASN A 185 6.72 0.86 -22.36
CA ASN A 185 5.32 1.19 -22.59
C ASN A 185 4.53 -0.05 -23.03
N LEU A 186 3.78 -0.64 -22.12
CA LEU A 186 2.96 -1.83 -22.38
C LEU A 186 1.60 -1.50 -23.01
N VAL A 187 1.21 -0.23 -23.07
CA VAL A 187 -0.03 0.24 -23.72
C VAL A 187 0.22 0.53 -25.20
N ASN A 188 1.34 1.14 -25.50
CA ASN A 188 1.80 1.40 -26.87
C ASN A 188 3.26 0.96 -27.01
N PRO A 189 3.50 -0.33 -27.34
CA PRO A 189 4.84 -0.89 -27.45
C PRO A 189 5.76 -0.16 -28.44
N GLU A 190 5.22 0.42 -29.51
CA GLU A 190 5.99 1.21 -30.49
C GLU A 190 6.68 2.44 -29.87
N SER A 191 6.19 2.91 -28.73
CA SER A 191 6.75 4.02 -27.96
C SER A 191 7.64 3.55 -26.81
N SER A 192 8.01 2.27 -26.76
CA SER A 192 8.94 1.71 -25.79
C SER A 192 10.38 1.81 -26.26
N ASP A 193 11.30 1.93 -25.30
CA ASP A 193 12.69 1.60 -25.53
C ASP A 193 12.86 0.08 -25.66
N GLY A 194 13.73 -0.36 -26.55
CA GLY A 194 14.08 -1.77 -26.70
C GLY A 194 14.91 -2.28 -25.52
N TYR A 195 14.67 -3.51 -25.12
CA TYR A 195 15.45 -4.20 -24.11
C TYR A 195 15.80 -5.62 -24.55
N ASN A 196 17.09 -5.87 -24.74
CA ASN A 196 17.59 -7.21 -25.04
C ASN A 196 18.31 -7.77 -23.78
N PRO A 197 17.72 -8.76 -23.10
CA PRO A 197 18.32 -9.34 -21.89
C PRO A 197 19.67 -10.00 -22.17
N LEU A 198 19.91 -10.48 -23.39
CA LEU A 198 21.16 -11.18 -23.73
C LEU A 198 22.38 -10.23 -23.70
N PHE A 199 22.20 -8.94 -23.90
CA PHE A 199 23.28 -7.95 -23.80
C PHE A 199 23.79 -7.72 -22.37
N HIS A 200 23.04 -8.18 -21.38
CA HIS A 200 23.38 -7.98 -19.97
C HIS A 200 23.94 -9.25 -19.30
N ILE A 201 24.17 -10.32 -20.07
CA ILE A 201 24.73 -11.58 -19.56
C ILE A 201 26.20 -11.35 -19.19
N GLN A 202 26.54 -11.57 -17.92
CA GLN A 202 27.90 -11.50 -17.39
C GLN A 202 28.35 -12.84 -16.78
N SER A 203 27.40 -13.73 -16.48
CA SER A 203 27.65 -15.02 -15.84
C SER A 203 26.68 -16.09 -16.35
N GLU A 204 27.01 -17.36 -16.07
CA GLU A 204 26.09 -18.46 -16.36
C GLU A 204 24.78 -18.36 -15.61
N MET A 205 24.79 -17.76 -14.39
CA MET A 205 23.60 -17.51 -13.61
C MET A 205 22.61 -16.58 -14.31
N ASP A 206 23.09 -15.61 -15.09
CA ASP A 206 22.22 -14.69 -15.83
C ASP A 206 21.45 -15.44 -16.93
N VAL A 207 22.11 -16.41 -17.61
CA VAL A 207 21.46 -17.29 -18.58
C VAL A 207 20.38 -18.13 -17.90
N ASP A 208 20.66 -18.65 -16.70
CA ASP A 208 19.69 -19.41 -15.92
C ASP A 208 18.47 -18.57 -15.53
N ILE A 209 18.69 -17.35 -15.07
CA ILE A 209 17.63 -16.41 -14.71
C ILE A 209 16.78 -16.05 -15.93
N ILE A 210 17.40 -15.71 -17.05
CA ILE A 210 16.68 -15.35 -18.28
C ILE A 210 15.84 -16.54 -18.76
N ALA A 211 16.42 -17.72 -18.89
CA ALA A 211 15.73 -18.91 -19.38
C ALA A 211 14.55 -19.31 -18.47
N SER A 212 14.77 -19.32 -17.15
CA SER A 212 13.71 -19.68 -16.19
C SER A 212 12.61 -18.63 -16.15
N THR A 213 12.93 -17.34 -16.25
CA THR A 213 11.96 -16.26 -16.28
C THR A 213 11.05 -16.35 -17.50
N ILE A 214 11.61 -16.61 -18.67
CA ILE A 214 10.85 -16.73 -19.93
C ILE A 214 9.94 -17.95 -19.89
N VAL A 215 10.46 -19.12 -19.52
CA VAL A 215 9.69 -20.36 -19.54
C VAL A 215 8.61 -20.37 -18.45
N LYS A 216 8.93 -19.93 -17.22
CA LYS A 216 8.01 -19.99 -16.08
C LYS A 216 7.09 -18.76 -15.98
N GLY A 217 7.54 -17.59 -16.44
CA GLY A 217 6.79 -16.34 -16.37
C GLY A 217 5.55 -16.27 -17.27
N GLN A 218 5.40 -17.21 -18.20
CA GLN A 218 4.26 -17.27 -19.13
C GLN A 218 3.02 -17.99 -18.56
N LYS A 219 3.16 -18.70 -17.47
CA LYS A 219 2.10 -19.56 -16.94
C LYS A 219 1.30 -18.86 -15.86
N ALA A 220 -0.03 -18.75 -16.06
CA ALA A 220 -0.98 -18.26 -15.07
C ALA A 220 -1.15 -19.25 -13.89
N GLU A 221 -0.94 -20.54 -14.11
CA GLU A 221 -1.04 -21.60 -13.10
C GLU A 221 0.19 -22.51 -13.14
N LYS A 222 0.61 -23.02 -11.98
CA LYS A 222 1.66 -24.03 -11.89
C LYS A 222 1.18 -25.31 -12.57
N THR A 223 1.92 -25.79 -13.57
CA THR A 223 1.69 -27.13 -14.12
C THR A 223 2.13 -28.19 -13.12
N ASP A 224 1.34 -29.24 -12.99
CA ASP A 224 1.63 -30.37 -12.09
C ASP A 224 2.90 -31.15 -12.50
N ASP A 225 3.33 -31.05 -13.76
CA ASP A 225 4.52 -31.74 -14.28
C ASP A 225 5.61 -30.72 -14.66
N PRO A 226 6.67 -30.59 -13.86
CA PRO A 226 7.78 -29.67 -14.12
C PRO A 226 8.71 -30.13 -15.26
N PHE A 227 8.52 -31.34 -15.80
CA PHE A 227 9.38 -31.91 -16.83
C PHE A 227 9.46 -31.02 -18.07
N TRP A 228 8.31 -30.58 -18.58
CA TRP A 228 8.23 -29.75 -19.79
C TRP A 228 8.92 -28.39 -19.63
N ASP A 229 8.77 -27.79 -18.47
CA ASP A 229 9.42 -26.52 -18.16
C ASP A 229 10.93 -26.68 -18.07
N ASN A 230 11.38 -27.69 -17.36
CA ASN A 230 12.80 -27.95 -17.21
C ASN A 230 13.46 -28.29 -18.57
N MET A 231 12.82 -29.06 -19.43
CA MET A 231 13.35 -29.38 -20.77
C MET A 231 13.34 -28.14 -21.68
N SER A 232 12.29 -27.32 -21.64
CA SER A 232 12.25 -26.08 -22.40
C SER A 232 13.30 -25.06 -21.91
N GLU A 233 13.55 -25.01 -20.61
CA GLU A 233 14.59 -24.18 -19.99
C GLU A 233 16.00 -24.63 -20.45
N LEU A 234 16.28 -25.93 -20.42
CA LEU A 234 17.56 -26.48 -20.92
C LEU A 234 17.76 -26.18 -22.40
N LEU A 235 16.71 -26.34 -23.21
CA LEU A 235 16.79 -26.03 -24.64
C LEU A 235 17.07 -24.54 -24.86
N LEU A 236 16.35 -23.65 -24.16
CA LEU A 236 16.56 -22.20 -24.29
C LEU A 236 17.98 -21.79 -23.86
N LYS A 237 18.51 -22.37 -22.76
CA LYS A 237 19.91 -22.15 -22.35
C LYS A 237 20.88 -22.55 -23.45
N ALA A 238 20.67 -23.72 -24.03
CA ALA A 238 21.52 -24.21 -25.14
C ALA A 238 21.51 -23.22 -26.32
N LEU A 239 20.36 -22.72 -26.70
CA LEU A 239 20.24 -21.76 -27.80
C LEU A 239 20.89 -20.40 -27.48
N ILE A 240 20.69 -19.88 -26.24
CA ILE A 240 21.35 -18.65 -25.79
C ILE A 240 22.87 -18.80 -25.87
N TYR A 241 23.43 -19.85 -25.28
CA TYR A 241 24.88 -20.10 -25.33
C TYR A 241 25.39 -20.28 -26.75
N TYR A 242 24.62 -20.94 -27.65
CA TYR A 242 24.98 -21.07 -29.05
C TYR A 242 25.05 -19.69 -29.75
N LEU A 243 24.04 -18.83 -29.55
CA LEU A 243 24.01 -17.47 -30.14
C LEU A 243 25.18 -16.62 -29.65
N LEU A 244 25.45 -16.64 -28.33
CA LEU A 244 26.56 -15.91 -27.74
C LEU A 244 27.92 -16.31 -28.28
N ALA A 245 28.11 -17.62 -28.66
CA ALA A 245 29.36 -18.15 -29.15
C ALA A 245 29.54 -17.97 -30.66
N THR A 246 28.46 -17.92 -31.46
CA THR A 246 28.56 -18.09 -32.91
C THR A 246 27.97 -16.91 -33.71
N ARG A 247 27.17 -16.05 -33.12
CA ARG A 247 26.43 -14.99 -33.82
C ARG A 247 26.95 -13.62 -33.50
N PRO A 248 26.85 -12.65 -34.45
CA PRO A 248 27.14 -11.26 -34.20
C PRO A 248 26.13 -10.69 -33.18
N LEU A 249 26.48 -9.56 -32.56
CA LEU A 249 25.72 -8.97 -31.45
C LEU A 249 24.26 -8.69 -31.82
N GLU A 250 24.00 -8.25 -33.05
CA GLU A 250 22.66 -7.94 -33.55
C GLU A 250 21.72 -9.17 -33.61
N GLU A 251 22.31 -10.36 -33.77
CA GLU A 251 21.57 -11.64 -33.80
C GLU A 251 21.47 -12.30 -32.41
N GLN A 252 22.15 -11.79 -31.40
CA GLN A 252 22.12 -12.31 -30.04
C GLN A 252 20.88 -11.80 -29.28
N ASN A 253 19.70 -12.32 -29.64
CA ASN A 253 18.43 -11.92 -29.06
C ASN A 253 17.44 -13.09 -28.97
N LEU A 254 16.30 -12.89 -28.28
CA LEU A 254 15.29 -13.94 -28.07
C LEU A 254 14.49 -14.26 -29.34
N ALA A 255 14.37 -13.30 -30.26
CA ALA A 255 13.72 -13.54 -31.55
C ALA A 255 14.55 -14.54 -32.37
N SER A 256 15.90 -14.43 -32.38
CA SER A 256 16.79 -15.43 -32.99
C SER A 256 16.64 -16.82 -32.36
N CYS A 257 16.47 -16.90 -31.03
CA CYS A 257 16.13 -18.17 -30.37
C CYS A 257 14.79 -18.75 -30.89
N ALA A 258 13.77 -17.91 -31.02
CA ALA A 258 12.48 -18.33 -31.57
C ALA A 258 12.57 -18.80 -33.02
N GLU A 259 13.36 -18.11 -33.86
CA GLU A 259 13.62 -18.53 -35.24
C GLU A 259 14.35 -19.89 -35.32
N MET A 260 15.35 -20.12 -34.49
CA MET A 260 16.03 -21.41 -34.40
C MET A 260 15.06 -22.55 -34.02
N VAL A 261 14.16 -22.31 -33.06
CA VAL A 261 13.14 -23.28 -32.66
C VAL A 261 12.16 -23.56 -33.81
N ARG A 262 11.72 -22.54 -34.53
CA ARG A 262 10.85 -22.72 -35.73
C ARG A 262 11.52 -23.43 -36.88
N ALA A 263 12.79 -23.16 -37.10
CA ALA A 263 13.57 -23.81 -38.13
C ALA A 263 14.00 -25.25 -37.76
N ALA A 264 13.84 -25.61 -36.49
CA ALA A 264 14.14 -26.93 -36.00
C ALA A 264 13.27 -27.98 -36.71
N ASN A 265 13.92 -28.90 -37.41
CA ASN A 265 13.25 -29.97 -38.13
C ASN A 265 13.87 -31.33 -37.78
N ILE A 266 13.03 -32.34 -37.63
CA ILE A 266 13.43 -33.71 -37.50
C ILE A 266 13.01 -34.44 -38.75
N ASN A 267 13.94 -34.73 -39.63
CA ASN A 267 13.72 -35.49 -40.86
C ASN A 267 14.46 -36.84 -40.74
N GLY A 268 13.81 -37.84 -40.17
CA GLY A 268 14.41 -39.16 -39.96
C GLY A 268 15.59 -39.08 -38.99
N ASP A 269 16.80 -39.43 -39.43
CA ASP A 269 18.00 -39.45 -38.59
C ASP A 269 18.68 -38.08 -38.40
N THR A 270 18.15 -36.98 -38.98
CA THR A 270 18.76 -35.65 -38.91
C THR A 270 17.96 -34.70 -38.01
N ASN A 271 18.66 -34.04 -37.05
CA ASN A 271 18.12 -32.99 -36.17
C ASN A 271 18.93 -31.73 -36.41
N THR A 272 18.31 -30.71 -37.03
CA THR A 272 19.00 -29.49 -37.41
C THR A 272 19.65 -28.73 -36.25
N LEU A 273 19.03 -28.74 -35.06
CA LEU A 273 19.64 -28.11 -33.86
C LEU A 273 20.81 -28.93 -33.34
N SER A 274 20.74 -30.27 -33.39
CA SER A 274 21.83 -31.14 -33.01
C SER A 274 23.03 -30.90 -33.92
N ASP A 275 22.82 -30.81 -35.25
CA ASP A 275 23.87 -30.53 -36.21
C ASP A 275 24.58 -29.19 -35.99
N LEU A 276 23.82 -28.14 -35.61
CA LEU A 276 24.37 -26.82 -35.30
C LEU A 276 25.14 -26.83 -33.98
N ILE A 277 24.52 -27.32 -32.92
CA ILE A 277 25.09 -27.24 -31.57
C ILE A 277 26.29 -28.17 -31.43
N ASN A 278 26.32 -29.32 -32.11
CA ASN A 278 27.43 -30.27 -32.10
C ASN A 278 28.69 -29.78 -32.85
N GLN A 279 28.62 -28.65 -33.57
CA GLN A 279 29.82 -27.99 -34.13
C GLN A 279 30.66 -27.30 -33.02
N LEU A 280 30.08 -27.03 -31.88
CA LEU A 280 30.79 -26.47 -30.72
C LEU A 280 31.63 -27.53 -30.00
N PRO A 281 32.65 -27.16 -29.21
CA PRO A 281 33.43 -28.07 -28.39
C PRO A 281 32.55 -28.92 -27.44
N PRO A 282 32.95 -30.19 -27.15
CA PRO A 282 32.14 -31.08 -26.32
C PRO A 282 31.84 -30.57 -24.90
N ASP A 283 32.71 -29.77 -24.37
CA ASP A 283 32.61 -29.14 -23.03
C ASP A 283 31.91 -27.77 -23.05
N HIS A 284 31.45 -27.31 -24.22
CA HIS A 284 30.76 -26.03 -24.35
C HIS A 284 29.38 -26.08 -23.67
N PRO A 285 29.00 -25.05 -22.89
CA PRO A 285 27.71 -25.00 -22.16
C PRO A 285 26.47 -25.26 -23.03
N ALA A 286 26.46 -24.79 -24.28
CA ALA A 286 25.40 -25.09 -25.25
C ALA A 286 25.18 -26.60 -25.44
N ARG A 287 26.28 -27.37 -25.65
CA ARG A 287 26.20 -28.83 -25.85
C ARG A 287 25.79 -29.54 -24.57
N MET A 288 26.32 -29.09 -23.42
CA MET A 288 26.00 -29.70 -22.13
C MET A 288 24.51 -29.60 -21.81
N ASN A 289 23.91 -28.41 -22.01
CA ASN A 289 22.48 -28.20 -21.80
C ASN A 289 21.63 -28.92 -22.85
N PHE A 290 22.05 -28.95 -24.11
CA PHE A 290 21.30 -29.59 -25.20
C PHE A 290 21.25 -31.11 -25.06
N LYS A 291 22.29 -31.75 -24.51
CA LYS A 291 22.40 -33.18 -24.41
C LYS A 291 21.20 -33.87 -23.76
N SER A 292 20.62 -33.28 -22.74
CA SER A 292 19.43 -33.81 -22.06
C SER A 292 18.17 -33.74 -22.94
N VAL A 293 18.12 -32.79 -23.85
CA VAL A 293 17.04 -32.61 -24.82
C VAL A 293 17.20 -33.51 -26.02
N GLU A 294 18.45 -33.68 -26.48
CA GLU A 294 18.83 -34.50 -27.64
C GLU A 294 18.49 -35.98 -27.47
N VAL A 295 18.60 -36.52 -26.26
CA VAL A 295 18.28 -37.94 -25.98
C VAL A 295 16.80 -38.23 -25.89
N ALA A 296 15.94 -37.25 -25.97
CA ALA A 296 14.49 -37.44 -25.95
C ALA A 296 14.00 -38.12 -27.23
N SER A 297 12.95 -38.94 -27.14
CA SER A 297 12.30 -39.48 -28.33
C SER A 297 11.77 -38.39 -29.24
N ASP A 298 11.66 -38.58 -30.53
CA ASP A 298 11.19 -37.61 -31.53
C ASP A 298 9.85 -36.95 -31.12
N LYS A 299 8.93 -37.73 -30.58
CA LYS A 299 7.65 -37.24 -30.09
C LYS A 299 7.84 -36.30 -28.89
N THR A 300 8.70 -36.67 -27.93
CA THR A 300 9.01 -35.88 -26.75
C THR A 300 9.74 -34.61 -27.16
N TYR A 301 10.72 -34.72 -28.03
CA TYR A 301 11.49 -33.62 -28.56
C TYR A 301 10.58 -32.57 -29.26
N SER A 302 9.68 -33.02 -30.16
CA SER A 302 8.70 -32.15 -30.81
C SER A 302 7.80 -31.41 -29.80
N SER A 303 7.44 -32.10 -28.72
CA SER A 303 6.65 -31.48 -27.64
C SER A 303 7.43 -30.43 -26.86
N ILE A 304 8.75 -30.66 -26.63
CA ILE A 304 9.65 -29.65 -26.00
C ILE A 304 9.80 -28.44 -26.91
N LEU A 305 9.99 -28.63 -28.22
CA LEU A 305 10.03 -27.54 -29.18
C LEU A 305 8.75 -26.73 -29.19
N ALA A 306 7.59 -27.38 -29.19
CA ALA A 306 6.29 -26.69 -29.14
C ALA A 306 6.09 -25.93 -27.84
N SER A 307 6.52 -26.48 -26.72
CA SER A 307 6.46 -25.81 -25.41
C SER A 307 7.32 -24.53 -25.41
N LEU A 308 8.57 -24.65 -25.88
CA LEU A 308 9.48 -23.50 -25.95
C LEU A 308 9.01 -22.46 -26.98
N GLN A 309 8.50 -22.90 -28.14
CA GLN A 309 7.90 -22.02 -29.15
C GLN A 309 6.75 -21.19 -28.57
N SER A 310 5.89 -21.82 -27.76
CA SER A 310 4.82 -21.12 -27.07
C SER A 310 5.34 -20.07 -26.09
N ALA A 311 6.43 -20.38 -25.36
CA ALA A 311 7.04 -19.45 -24.42
C ALA A 311 7.70 -18.24 -25.14
N LEU A 312 8.29 -18.49 -26.30
CA LEU A 312 8.97 -17.47 -27.11
C LEU A 312 8.03 -16.68 -28.05
N GLY A 313 6.79 -17.12 -28.25
CA GLY A 313 5.87 -16.55 -29.23
C GLY A 313 5.55 -15.06 -29.05
N LYS A 314 5.76 -14.51 -27.85
CA LYS A 314 5.61 -13.07 -27.62
C LYS A 314 6.75 -12.24 -28.23
N PHE A 315 7.92 -12.82 -28.38
CA PHE A 315 9.09 -12.17 -28.96
C PHE A 315 9.09 -12.22 -30.50
N ASP A 316 8.06 -12.81 -31.10
CA ASP A 316 7.85 -12.79 -32.54
C ASP A 316 7.16 -11.51 -33.03
N SER A 317 6.61 -10.73 -32.12
CA SER A 317 5.99 -9.44 -32.45
C SER A 317 7.05 -8.43 -32.83
N LYS A 318 6.87 -7.77 -33.96
CA LYS A 318 7.76 -6.67 -34.41
C LYS A 318 7.80 -5.50 -33.43
N ASP A 319 6.80 -5.43 -32.52
CA ASP A 319 6.70 -4.36 -31.55
C ASP A 319 7.51 -4.66 -30.27
N ILE A 320 7.99 -5.92 -30.12
CA ILE A 320 8.71 -6.38 -28.93
C ILE A 320 10.13 -6.90 -29.28
N ALA A 321 10.36 -7.29 -30.56
CA ALA A 321 11.61 -7.85 -31.06
C ALA A 321 12.74 -6.82 -31.19
#